data_3925c72672ae1cfb7e0a94e2e8982b77
#
_entry.id   3925c72672ae1cfb7e0a94e2e8982b77
#
_cell.length_a   1.000
_cell.length_b   1.000
_cell.length_c   1.000
_cell.angle_alpha   90.00
_cell.angle_beta   90.00
_cell.angle_gamma   90.00
#
_symmetry.space_group_name_H-M   'P 1'
#
loop_
_entity.id
_entity.type
_entity.pdbx_description
1 polymer ?
#
loop_
_entity_poly.entity_id
_entity_poly.type
_entity_poly.pdbx_seq_one_letter_code
_entity_poly.pdbx_strand_id
1 'polypeptide(L)'
;MLVLAVLTIVAAAVVVVVVRVAPSVFGGDQGPVAQDRPGTVLLVPGYGGSRDSLLGLATRLEASGHPTQVLTLEGDGTGDLLAQVAVLDKAAKDALRAGAPSVDVIGYSAGGVVTRLWLAGDGAGITRRVVTLGAPLHGARIAALGGALVPGACPVACRQLTPGSALLSGVATAPVSVPWLSVWTEDDETVQPPDSARLTGAVNVPVQQVCADAHLAHSQLPGDALVTGLVLRALGSGPFVAPSAADCRTLRVEGA
;
A
#
# COMPACT_ATOMS: atom_id res chain seq x y z
N MET A 1 -31.35 -87.74 11.56
CA MET A 1 -31.82 -86.55 12.25
C MET A 1 -30.95 -85.34 11.80
N LEU A 2 -31.55 -84.49 11.00
CA LEU A 2 -30.88 -83.31 10.38
C LEU A 2 -30.97 -82.17 11.35
N VAL A 3 -29.84 -81.60 11.72
CA VAL A 3 -29.79 -80.34 12.47
C VAL A 3 -29.50 -79.23 11.47
N LEU A 4 -30.49 -78.37 11.21
CA LEU A 4 -30.38 -77.16 10.40
C LEU A 4 -29.71 -76.11 11.22
N ALA A 5 -28.50 -75.68 10.82
CA ALA A 5 -27.87 -74.49 11.35
C ALA A 5 -28.30 -73.23 10.53
N VAL A 6 -29.08 -72.36 11.15
CA VAL A 6 -29.45 -71.08 10.52
C VAL A 6 -28.35 -70.04 10.83
N LEU A 7 -27.60 -69.66 9.77
CA LEU A 7 -26.64 -68.56 9.81
C LEU A 7 -27.41 -67.26 9.62
N THR A 8 -27.55 -66.50 10.65
CA THR A 8 -28.03 -65.07 10.57
C THR A 8 -26.85 -64.17 10.21
N ILE A 9 -26.86 -63.68 8.99
CA ILE A 9 -25.93 -62.67 8.54
C ILE A 9 -26.46 -61.31 9.00
N VAL A 10 -25.78 -60.71 10.00
CA VAL A 10 -26.04 -59.34 10.42
C VAL A 10 -25.26 -58.44 9.46
N ALA A 11 -25.96 -57.83 8.51
CA ALA A 11 -25.38 -56.80 7.64
C ALA A 11 -25.31 -55.47 8.43
N ALA A 12 -24.14 -55.13 8.95
CA ALA A 12 -23.87 -53.85 9.51
C ALA A 12 -23.76 -52.80 8.38
N ALA A 13 -24.79 -52.01 8.17
CA ALA A 13 -24.76 -50.85 7.30
C ALA A 13 -23.91 -49.76 7.94
N VAL A 14 -22.66 -49.60 7.52
CA VAL A 14 -21.81 -48.44 7.86
C VAL A 14 -22.31 -47.25 7.04
N VAL A 15 -23.07 -46.38 7.68
CA VAL A 15 -23.44 -45.09 7.10
C VAL A 15 -22.21 -44.18 7.20
N VAL A 16 -21.45 -44.06 6.11
CA VAL A 16 -20.40 -43.07 5.97
C VAL A 16 -21.07 -41.72 5.72
N VAL A 17 -21.21 -40.93 6.78
CA VAL A 17 -21.59 -39.50 6.66
C VAL A 17 -20.39 -38.77 6.07
N VAL A 18 -20.36 -38.55 4.76
CA VAL A 18 -19.43 -37.66 4.11
C VAL A 18 -19.87 -36.23 4.43
N VAL A 19 -19.31 -35.65 5.50
CA VAL A 19 -19.40 -34.22 5.75
C VAL A 19 -18.62 -33.54 4.62
N ARG A 20 -19.31 -33.09 3.60
CA ARG A 20 -18.75 -32.15 2.62
C ARG A 20 -18.56 -30.83 3.37
N VAL A 21 -17.35 -30.61 3.87
CA VAL A 21 -16.91 -29.28 4.24
C VAL A 21 -16.95 -28.46 2.94
N ALA A 22 -17.95 -27.61 2.80
CA ALA A 22 -18.00 -26.65 1.70
C ALA A 22 -16.69 -25.84 1.78
N PRO A 23 -15.89 -25.74 0.69
CA PRO A 23 -14.76 -24.84 0.70
C PRO A 23 -15.29 -23.45 1.04
N SER A 24 -14.70 -22.84 2.06
CA SER A 24 -15.03 -21.49 2.49
C SER A 24 -15.01 -20.58 1.26
N VAL A 25 -16.10 -19.86 1.04
CA VAL A 25 -16.36 -18.98 -0.12
C VAL A 25 -15.38 -17.78 -0.20
N PHE A 26 -14.29 -17.79 0.56
CA PHE A 26 -13.24 -16.76 0.61
C PHE A 26 -11.94 -17.14 -0.12
N GLY A 27 -11.93 -18.20 -0.93
CA GLY A 27 -10.80 -18.63 -1.74
C GLY A 27 -11.15 -18.71 -3.23
N GLY A 28 -11.99 -17.82 -3.75
CA GLY A 28 -12.15 -17.64 -5.18
C GLY A 28 -10.88 -17.02 -5.75
N ASP A 29 -10.38 -17.58 -6.85
CA ASP A 29 -9.38 -16.97 -7.73
C ASP A 29 -9.96 -15.61 -8.15
N GLN A 30 -9.61 -14.56 -7.40
CA GLN A 30 -10.07 -13.19 -7.65
C GLN A 30 -9.31 -12.76 -8.90
N GLY A 31 -9.99 -12.75 -10.02
CA GLY A 31 -9.44 -12.16 -11.24
C GLY A 31 -8.90 -10.74 -10.98
N PRO A 32 -8.18 -10.14 -11.92
CA PRO A 32 -7.59 -8.81 -11.74
C PRO A 32 -8.62 -7.81 -11.23
N VAL A 33 -8.27 -7.01 -10.22
CA VAL A 33 -9.15 -5.98 -9.66
C VAL A 33 -9.61 -5.03 -10.77
N ALA A 34 -10.93 -4.81 -10.90
CA ALA A 34 -11.53 -3.97 -11.93
C ALA A 34 -11.00 -2.52 -11.81
N GLN A 35 -10.37 -2.02 -12.87
CA GLN A 35 -9.71 -0.70 -12.87
C GLN A 35 -10.67 0.47 -13.03
N ASP A 36 -11.85 0.23 -13.60
CA ASP A 36 -12.92 1.20 -13.86
C ASP A 36 -13.85 1.46 -12.65
N ARG A 37 -13.63 0.74 -11.55
CA ARG A 37 -14.42 0.85 -10.32
C ARG A 37 -13.56 1.27 -9.13
N PRO A 38 -13.38 2.60 -8.92
CA PRO A 38 -12.64 3.11 -7.77
C PRO A 38 -13.21 2.61 -6.45
N GLY A 39 -12.33 2.24 -5.53
CA GLY A 39 -12.67 1.84 -4.17
C GLY A 39 -12.41 2.94 -3.15
N THR A 40 -12.31 2.54 -1.89
CA THR A 40 -11.89 3.45 -0.81
C THR A 40 -10.39 3.72 -0.91
N VAL A 41 -10.00 4.99 -0.80
CA VAL A 41 -8.60 5.41 -0.77
C VAL A 41 -8.08 5.37 0.67
N LEU A 42 -7.09 4.53 0.93
CA LEU A 42 -6.42 4.41 2.23
C LEU A 42 -5.12 5.21 2.20
N LEU A 43 -5.00 6.22 3.08
CA LEU A 43 -3.81 7.04 3.19
C LEU A 43 -2.98 6.56 4.39
N VAL A 44 -1.76 6.11 4.12
CA VAL A 44 -0.84 5.53 5.10
C VAL A 44 0.19 6.57 5.51
N PRO A 45 0.21 7.03 6.78
CA PRO A 45 1.16 8.03 7.27
C PRO A 45 2.62 7.57 7.23
N GLY A 46 3.52 8.53 7.29
CA GLY A 46 4.96 8.32 7.39
C GLY A 46 5.42 7.93 8.81
N TYR A 47 6.74 7.91 8.99
CA TYR A 47 7.39 7.71 10.28
C TYR A 47 6.90 8.73 11.31
N GLY A 48 6.61 8.28 12.53
CA GLY A 48 6.05 9.12 13.58
C GLY A 48 4.52 9.28 13.50
N GLY A 49 3.85 8.66 12.53
CA GLY A 49 2.39 8.49 12.48
C GLY A 49 1.56 9.76 12.34
N SER A 50 2.19 10.95 12.11
CA SER A 50 1.43 12.19 11.93
C SER A 50 0.51 12.11 10.71
N ARG A 51 -0.75 12.49 10.92
CA ARG A 51 -1.79 12.47 9.89
C ARG A 51 -2.02 13.85 9.25
N ASP A 52 -1.49 14.92 9.84
CA ASP A 52 -1.85 16.29 9.51
C ASP A 52 -1.64 16.63 8.03
N SER A 53 -0.48 16.26 7.47
CA SER A 53 -0.17 16.47 6.06
C SER A 53 -1.10 15.70 5.11
N LEU A 54 -1.61 14.54 5.54
CA LEU A 54 -2.51 13.71 4.74
C LEU A 54 -3.97 14.11 4.85
N LEU A 55 -4.39 14.79 5.93
CA LEU A 55 -5.78 15.27 6.08
C LEU A 55 -6.15 16.28 4.99
N GLY A 56 -5.21 17.18 4.63
CA GLY A 56 -5.44 18.11 3.52
C GLY A 56 -5.61 17.41 2.18
N LEU A 57 -4.78 16.39 1.90
CA LEU A 57 -4.91 15.57 0.70
C LEU A 57 -6.24 14.79 0.70
N ALA A 58 -6.60 14.18 1.83
CA ALA A 58 -7.85 13.44 1.97
C ALA A 58 -9.07 14.33 1.65
N THR A 59 -9.11 15.57 2.20
CA THR A 59 -10.20 16.51 1.92
C THR A 59 -10.33 16.82 0.43
N ARG A 60 -9.22 16.99 -0.31
CA ARG A 60 -9.23 17.23 -1.76
C ARG A 60 -9.71 16.00 -2.54
N LEU A 61 -9.29 14.80 -2.12
CA LEU A 61 -9.74 13.56 -2.72
C LEU A 61 -11.24 13.33 -2.51
N GLU A 62 -11.76 13.59 -1.31
CA GLU A 62 -13.19 13.51 -1.01
C GLU A 62 -14.00 14.51 -1.84
N ALA A 63 -13.52 15.75 -1.96
CA ALA A 63 -14.14 16.75 -2.82
C ALA A 63 -14.17 16.34 -4.31
N SER A 64 -13.23 15.48 -4.72
CA SER A 64 -13.15 14.90 -6.06
C SER A 64 -13.92 13.58 -6.21
N GLY A 65 -14.70 13.18 -5.18
CA GLY A 65 -15.56 12.00 -5.22
C GLY A 65 -14.87 10.68 -4.84
N HIS A 66 -13.69 10.71 -4.24
CA HIS A 66 -12.99 9.53 -3.74
C HIS A 66 -13.22 9.36 -2.23
N PRO A 67 -13.98 8.35 -1.77
CA PRO A 67 -14.07 8.04 -0.34
C PRO A 67 -12.67 7.77 0.24
N THR A 68 -12.30 8.45 1.32
CA THR A 68 -10.95 8.32 1.88
C THR A 68 -10.94 7.93 3.35
N GLN A 69 -9.85 7.31 3.77
CA GLN A 69 -9.53 7.05 5.18
C GLN A 69 -8.05 7.30 5.42
N VAL A 70 -7.72 8.27 6.27
CA VAL A 70 -6.35 8.44 6.79
C VAL A 70 -6.16 7.50 7.97
N LEU A 71 -5.21 6.56 7.86
CA LEU A 71 -4.96 5.56 8.88
C LEU A 71 -4.34 6.17 10.13
N THR A 72 -4.64 5.57 11.27
CA THR A 72 -3.91 5.80 12.53
C THR A 72 -2.99 4.61 12.72
N LEU A 73 -1.68 4.85 12.73
CA LEU A 73 -0.68 3.82 12.92
C LEU A 73 -0.69 3.31 14.36
N GLU A 74 -0.18 2.10 14.57
CA GLU A 74 -0.03 1.53 15.90
C GLU A 74 1.04 2.28 16.71
N GLY A 75 0.75 2.55 17.97
CA GLY A 75 1.63 3.31 18.86
C GLY A 75 1.85 4.74 18.37
N ASP A 76 3.10 5.16 18.38
CA ASP A 76 3.55 6.47 17.86
C ASP A 76 4.03 6.41 16.40
N GLY A 77 3.82 5.30 15.69
CA GLY A 77 4.26 5.11 14.31
C GLY A 77 5.78 4.93 14.14
N THR A 78 6.53 4.72 15.22
CA THR A 78 7.99 4.46 15.18
C THR A 78 8.34 2.99 15.45
N GLY A 79 7.34 2.17 15.75
CA GLY A 79 7.47 0.74 16.03
C GLY A 79 7.74 -0.09 14.77
N ASP A 80 7.48 -1.40 14.85
CA ASP A 80 7.70 -2.35 13.77
C ASP A 80 6.81 -2.01 12.55
N LEU A 81 7.41 -1.88 11.37
CA LEU A 81 6.67 -1.65 10.11
C LEU A 81 5.73 -2.81 9.77
N LEU A 82 6.02 -4.04 10.22
CA LEU A 82 5.11 -5.16 10.02
C LEU A 82 3.83 -5.03 10.88
N ALA A 83 3.91 -4.41 12.05
CA ALA A 83 2.71 -4.06 12.82
C ALA A 83 1.84 -3.03 12.04
N GLN A 84 2.48 -2.07 11.37
CA GLN A 84 1.77 -1.10 10.52
C GLN A 84 1.14 -1.76 9.27
N VAL A 85 1.77 -2.80 8.72
CA VAL A 85 1.16 -3.63 7.66
C VAL A 85 -0.16 -4.23 8.13
N ALA A 86 -0.23 -4.74 9.36
CA ALA A 86 -1.48 -5.29 9.91
C ALA A 86 -2.58 -4.22 10.06
N VAL A 87 -2.23 -2.96 10.38
CA VAL A 87 -3.17 -1.83 10.41
C VAL A 87 -3.75 -1.58 9.02
N LEU A 88 -2.91 -1.52 7.99
CA LEU A 88 -3.33 -1.33 6.59
C LEU A 88 -4.22 -2.49 6.12
N ASP A 89 -3.81 -3.73 6.38
CA ASP A 89 -4.56 -4.93 6.01
C ASP A 89 -5.97 -4.93 6.64
N LYS A 90 -6.04 -4.61 7.93
CA LYS A 90 -7.32 -4.48 8.64
C LYS A 90 -8.20 -3.41 7.99
N ALA A 91 -7.67 -2.22 7.72
CA ALA A 91 -8.42 -1.13 7.11
C ALA A 91 -8.94 -1.50 5.71
N ALA A 92 -8.11 -2.16 4.89
CA ALA A 92 -8.50 -2.64 3.58
C ALA A 92 -9.65 -3.66 3.66
N LYS A 93 -9.55 -4.64 4.56
CA LYS A 93 -10.60 -5.62 4.78
C LYS A 93 -11.88 -4.99 5.34
N ASP A 94 -11.77 -3.97 6.18
CA ASP A 94 -12.93 -3.21 6.69
C ASP A 94 -13.64 -2.46 5.55
N ALA A 95 -12.90 -1.81 4.66
CA ALA A 95 -13.46 -1.13 3.50
C ALA A 95 -14.24 -2.09 2.58
N LEU A 96 -13.67 -3.27 2.28
CA LEU A 96 -14.36 -4.29 1.50
C LEU A 96 -15.63 -4.80 2.19
N ARG A 97 -15.59 -5.03 3.52
CA ARG A 97 -16.78 -5.42 4.28
C ARG A 97 -17.85 -4.33 4.30
N ALA A 98 -17.47 -3.07 4.20
CA ALA A 98 -18.38 -1.93 4.05
C ALA A 98 -18.95 -1.80 2.63
N GLY A 99 -18.54 -2.67 1.68
CA GLY A 99 -19.06 -2.71 0.31
C GLY A 99 -18.17 -2.04 -0.74
N ALA A 100 -16.97 -1.59 -0.39
CA ALA A 100 -16.03 -1.09 -1.39
C ALA A 100 -15.63 -2.23 -2.35
N PRO A 101 -15.58 -2.00 -3.68
CA PRO A 101 -15.21 -3.03 -4.65
C PRO A 101 -13.72 -3.39 -4.59
N SER A 102 -12.90 -2.49 -4.08
CA SER A 102 -11.45 -2.58 -3.96
C SER A 102 -10.94 -1.49 -3.02
N VAL A 103 -9.63 -1.41 -2.84
CA VAL A 103 -8.99 -0.25 -2.22
C VAL A 103 -7.95 0.35 -3.17
N ASP A 104 -7.76 1.66 -3.06
CA ASP A 104 -6.60 2.38 -3.54
C ASP A 104 -5.71 2.74 -2.35
N VAL A 105 -4.40 2.77 -2.51
CA VAL A 105 -3.51 3.06 -1.39
C VAL A 105 -2.57 4.21 -1.73
N ILE A 106 -2.51 5.20 -0.84
CA ILE A 106 -1.53 6.29 -0.90
C ILE A 106 -0.60 6.15 0.30
N GLY A 107 0.67 5.80 0.05
CA GLY A 107 1.68 5.69 1.10
C GLY A 107 2.62 6.89 1.11
N TYR A 108 2.61 7.67 2.19
CA TYR A 108 3.54 8.79 2.35
C TYR A 108 4.78 8.36 3.13
N SER A 109 5.97 8.69 2.62
CA SER A 109 7.25 8.42 3.30
C SER A 109 7.35 6.93 3.72
N ALA A 110 7.59 6.62 5.00
CA ALA A 110 7.59 5.26 5.53
C ALA A 110 6.29 4.49 5.26
N GLY A 111 5.13 5.18 5.14
CA GLY A 111 3.86 4.58 4.75
C GLY A 111 3.90 3.93 3.36
N GLY A 112 4.74 4.43 2.46
CA GLY A 112 4.98 3.78 1.16
C GLY A 112 5.72 2.46 1.30
N VAL A 113 6.64 2.34 2.26
CA VAL A 113 7.31 1.07 2.58
C VAL A 113 6.32 0.08 3.19
N VAL A 114 5.45 0.53 4.11
CA VAL A 114 4.35 -0.30 4.65
C VAL A 114 3.46 -0.82 3.53
N THR A 115 3.10 0.04 2.57
CA THR A 115 2.32 -0.33 1.38
C THR A 115 3.05 -1.39 0.55
N ARG A 116 4.35 -1.22 0.32
CA ARG A 116 5.19 -2.17 -0.43
C ARG A 116 5.22 -3.54 0.23
N LEU A 117 5.41 -3.58 1.55
CA LEU A 117 5.42 -4.80 2.35
C LEU A 117 4.07 -5.52 2.29
N TRP A 118 2.97 -4.78 2.43
CA TRP A 118 1.62 -5.33 2.37
C TRP A 118 1.30 -5.95 1.00
N LEU A 119 1.68 -5.27 -0.09
CA LEU A 119 1.46 -5.76 -1.45
C LEU A 119 2.36 -6.94 -1.84
N ALA A 120 3.53 -7.08 -1.21
CA ALA A 120 4.36 -8.26 -1.36
C ALA A 120 3.76 -9.51 -0.68
N GLY A 121 2.79 -9.32 0.22
CA GLY A 121 1.95 -10.36 0.81
C GLY A 121 0.58 -10.43 0.11
N ASP A 122 -0.48 -10.35 0.89
CA ASP A 122 -1.86 -10.64 0.43
C ASP A 122 -2.61 -9.40 -0.13
N GLY A 123 -2.03 -8.20 -0.03
CA GLY A 123 -2.73 -6.95 -0.38
C GLY A 123 -3.03 -6.77 -1.87
N ALA A 124 -2.25 -7.39 -2.75
CA ALA A 124 -2.35 -7.16 -4.19
C ALA A 124 -3.70 -7.57 -4.78
N GLY A 125 -4.31 -8.65 -4.27
CA GLY A 125 -5.57 -9.18 -4.79
C GLY A 125 -6.80 -8.30 -4.56
N ILE A 126 -6.69 -7.28 -3.71
CA ILE A 126 -7.78 -6.36 -3.35
C ILE A 126 -7.44 -4.89 -3.62
N THR A 127 -6.22 -4.63 -4.11
CA THR A 127 -5.74 -3.27 -4.40
C THR A 127 -5.92 -2.96 -5.88
N ARG A 128 -6.58 -1.84 -6.19
CA ARG A 128 -6.76 -1.37 -7.54
C ARG A 128 -5.55 -0.55 -8.02
N ARG A 129 -5.13 0.46 -7.26
CA ARG A 129 -4.02 1.37 -7.60
C ARG A 129 -3.24 1.78 -6.37
N VAL A 130 -1.98 2.13 -6.60
CA VAL A 130 -1.08 2.61 -5.54
C VAL A 130 -0.41 3.90 -5.99
N VAL A 131 -0.29 4.83 -5.04
CA VAL A 131 0.59 6.01 -5.15
C VAL A 131 1.51 6.05 -3.94
N THR A 132 2.79 6.27 -4.15
CA THR A 132 3.73 6.56 -3.06
C THR A 132 4.32 7.96 -3.21
N LEU A 133 4.41 8.67 -2.09
CA LEU A 133 4.90 10.05 -2.02
C LEU A 133 6.17 10.07 -1.17
N GLY A 134 7.33 10.30 -1.77
CA GLY A 134 8.62 10.39 -1.09
C GLY A 134 8.97 9.13 -0.27
N ALA A 135 8.62 7.94 -0.76
CA ALA A 135 8.80 6.70 0.00
C ALA A 135 10.24 6.17 -0.10
N PRO A 136 10.92 5.86 1.02
CA PRO A 136 12.26 5.28 1.01
C PRO A 136 12.21 3.77 0.69
N LEU A 137 11.83 3.41 -0.54
CA LEU A 137 11.63 2.01 -0.95
C LEU A 137 12.92 1.18 -0.96
N HIS A 138 14.07 1.86 -1.05
CA HIS A 138 15.41 1.28 -0.91
C HIS A 138 16.13 1.73 0.38
N GLY A 139 15.39 2.36 1.30
CA GLY A 139 15.89 2.90 2.56
C GLY A 139 16.34 4.36 2.45
N ALA A 140 16.61 4.99 3.60
CA ALA A 140 17.10 6.35 3.70
C ALA A 140 18.36 6.43 4.56
N ARG A 141 19.36 7.20 4.10
CA ARG A 141 20.64 7.37 4.85
C ARG A 141 20.46 8.04 6.20
N ILE A 142 19.47 8.90 6.35
CA ILE A 142 19.18 9.55 7.64
C ILE A 142 18.79 8.54 8.72
N ALA A 143 18.09 7.46 8.33
CA ALA A 143 17.79 6.35 9.24
C ALA A 143 19.07 5.65 9.72
N ALA A 144 20.05 5.46 8.83
CA ALA A 144 21.35 4.90 9.19
C ALA A 144 22.15 5.82 10.13
N LEU A 145 22.10 7.14 9.90
CA LEU A 145 22.82 8.13 10.72
C LEU A 145 22.24 8.22 12.15
N GLY A 146 20.91 8.20 12.29
CA GLY A 146 20.26 8.24 13.61
C GLY A 146 20.67 7.09 14.51
N GLY A 147 20.83 5.88 13.96
CA GLY A 147 21.29 4.70 14.70
C GLY A 147 22.77 4.71 15.04
N ALA A 148 23.61 5.39 14.22
CA ALA A 148 25.07 5.42 14.41
C ALA A 148 25.52 6.47 15.43
N LEU A 149 24.79 7.59 15.57
CA LEU A 149 25.22 8.73 16.38
C LEU A 149 24.82 8.61 17.87
N VAL A 150 23.68 7.96 18.16
CA VAL A 150 23.19 7.79 19.54
C VAL A 150 22.67 6.36 19.70
N PRO A 151 23.36 5.48 20.45
CA PRO A 151 22.86 4.14 20.74
C PRO A 151 21.47 4.18 21.38
N GLY A 152 20.49 3.48 20.80
CA GLY A 152 19.10 3.46 21.26
C GLY A 152 18.20 4.58 20.70
N ALA A 153 18.75 5.59 20.01
CA ALA A 153 17.96 6.68 19.42
C ALA A 153 17.23 6.29 18.13
N CYS A 154 17.50 5.11 17.56
CA CYS A 154 16.83 4.62 16.35
C CYS A 154 15.83 3.53 16.72
N PRO A 155 14.52 3.84 16.80
CA PRO A 155 13.44 2.87 17.01
C PRO A 155 13.41 1.77 15.94
N VAL A 156 12.51 0.81 16.08
CA VAL A 156 12.46 -0.36 15.19
C VAL A 156 12.27 0.06 13.74
N ALA A 157 11.30 0.91 13.45
CA ALA A 157 11.05 1.40 12.09
C ALA A 157 12.27 2.13 11.50
N CYS A 158 12.98 2.93 12.30
CA CYS A 158 14.19 3.62 11.85
C CYS A 158 15.25 2.62 11.36
N ARG A 159 15.51 1.54 12.11
CA ARG A 159 16.44 0.47 11.69
C ARG A 159 15.95 -0.28 10.45
N GLN A 160 14.65 -0.52 10.37
CA GLN A 160 14.03 -1.19 9.21
C GLN A 160 14.09 -0.36 7.93
N LEU A 161 14.11 0.98 8.05
CA LEU A 161 14.24 1.91 6.93
C LEU A 161 15.70 2.18 6.52
N THR A 162 16.67 1.57 7.19
CA THR A 162 18.09 1.67 6.80
C THR A 162 18.33 0.93 5.48
N PRO A 163 19.08 1.50 4.52
CA PRO A 163 19.45 0.82 3.29
C PRO A 163 20.08 -0.57 3.56
N GLY A 164 19.62 -1.58 2.84
CA GLY A 164 20.10 -2.97 3.01
C GLY A 164 19.58 -3.69 4.25
N SER A 165 18.61 -3.11 4.98
CA SER A 165 17.96 -3.83 6.08
C SER A 165 17.33 -5.14 5.59
N ALA A 166 17.23 -6.13 6.47
CA ALA A 166 16.61 -7.41 6.14
C ALA A 166 15.16 -7.24 5.62
N LEU A 167 14.42 -6.27 6.20
CA LEU A 167 13.04 -5.99 5.79
C LEU A 167 12.95 -5.51 4.34
N LEU A 168 13.74 -4.50 3.97
CA LEU A 168 13.76 -3.96 2.60
C LEU A 168 14.31 -4.97 1.61
N SER A 169 15.35 -5.71 1.98
CA SER A 169 15.93 -6.77 1.16
C SER A 169 14.93 -7.89 0.86
N GLY A 170 14.06 -8.22 1.84
CA GLY A 170 13.01 -9.24 1.69
C GLY A 170 11.97 -8.92 0.64
N VAL A 171 11.77 -7.65 0.28
CA VAL A 171 10.81 -7.22 -0.75
C VAL A 171 11.46 -6.60 -1.99
N ALA A 172 12.80 -6.56 -2.04
CA ALA A 172 13.53 -5.91 -3.13
C ALA A 172 13.18 -6.46 -4.52
N THR A 173 13.00 -7.78 -4.62
CA THR A 173 12.67 -8.49 -5.88
C THR A 173 11.19 -8.82 -6.03
N ALA A 174 10.34 -8.44 -5.06
CA ALA A 174 8.91 -8.70 -5.17
C ALA A 174 8.33 -7.96 -6.40
N PRO A 175 7.51 -8.63 -7.24
CA PRO A 175 6.96 -8.01 -8.43
C PRO A 175 6.00 -6.86 -8.08
N VAL A 176 5.87 -5.89 -8.98
CA VAL A 176 4.82 -4.88 -8.94
C VAL A 176 3.65 -5.41 -9.76
N SER A 177 2.63 -5.91 -9.08
CA SER A 177 1.48 -6.60 -9.70
C SER A 177 0.26 -5.71 -9.87
N VAL A 178 0.30 -4.47 -9.33
CA VAL A 178 -0.78 -3.47 -9.43
C VAL A 178 -0.25 -2.19 -10.06
N PRO A 179 -1.08 -1.39 -10.75
CA PRO A 179 -0.68 -0.07 -11.23
C PRO A 179 -0.15 0.79 -10.08
N TRP A 180 1.08 1.25 -10.19
CA TRP A 180 1.79 1.98 -9.15
C TRP A 180 2.42 3.25 -9.70
N LEU A 181 2.13 4.40 -9.06
CA LEU A 181 2.81 5.67 -9.27
C LEU A 181 3.72 5.95 -8.08
N SER A 182 5.02 6.07 -8.31
CA SER A 182 5.95 6.55 -7.30
C SER A 182 6.35 7.98 -7.61
N VAL A 183 6.01 8.89 -6.70
CA VAL A 183 6.28 10.33 -6.80
C VAL A 183 7.30 10.73 -5.73
N TRP A 184 8.29 11.52 -6.10
CA TRP A 184 9.23 12.12 -5.16
C TRP A 184 9.69 13.49 -5.65
N THR A 185 10.37 14.24 -4.80
CA THR A 185 11.10 15.45 -5.18
C THR A 185 12.60 15.20 -5.19
N GLU A 186 13.33 15.78 -6.13
CA GLU A 186 14.80 15.72 -6.15
C GLU A 186 15.41 16.58 -5.03
N ASP A 187 14.63 17.51 -4.47
CA ASP A 187 15.01 18.35 -3.34
C ASP A 187 14.66 17.72 -1.97
N ASP A 188 14.38 16.41 -1.94
CA ASP A 188 14.04 15.70 -0.69
C ASP A 188 15.22 15.70 0.28
N GLU A 189 15.06 16.40 1.41
CA GLU A 189 16.06 16.51 2.46
C GLU A 189 15.96 15.38 3.51
N THR A 190 14.86 14.65 3.52
CA THR A 190 14.55 13.59 4.49
C THR A 190 14.91 12.21 3.95
N VAL A 191 14.43 11.89 2.75
CA VAL A 191 14.73 10.62 2.08
C VAL A 191 15.93 10.81 1.16
N GLN A 192 17.11 10.40 1.62
CA GLN A 192 18.36 10.50 0.90
C GLN A 192 18.96 9.12 0.60
N PRO A 193 19.29 8.82 -0.68
CA PRO A 193 19.07 9.67 -1.87
C PRO A 193 17.58 9.71 -2.24
N PRO A 194 17.08 10.82 -2.89
CA PRO A 194 15.68 10.98 -3.25
C PRO A 194 15.14 9.87 -4.16
N ASP A 195 15.96 9.39 -5.08
CA ASP A 195 15.62 8.29 -5.99
C ASP A 195 15.51 6.92 -5.30
N SER A 196 15.74 6.85 -3.98
CA SER A 196 15.32 5.70 -3.15
C SER A 196 13.81 5.41 -3.28
N ALA A 197 13.03 6.39 -3.73
CA ALA A 197 11.61 6.24 -4.05
C ALA A 197 11.36 5.49 -5.38
N ARG A 198 12.35 5.31 -6.25
CA ARG A 198 12.20 4.61 -7.52
C ARG A 198 11.83 3.15 -7.31
N LEU A 199 10.88 2.64 -8.07
CA LEU A 199 10.44 1.25 -7.99
C LEU A 199 10.39 0.63 -9.39
N THR A 200 11.11 -0.45 -9.60
CA THR A 200 11.06 -1.20 -10.86
C THR A 200 9.66 -1.76 -11.10
N GLY A 201 9.11 -1.53 -12.29
CA GLY A 201 7.73 -1.93 -12.63
C GLY A 201 6.67 -0.87 -12.31
N ALA A 202 6.99 0.20 -11.58
CA ALA A 202 6.11 1.34 -11.35
C ALA A 202 6.34 2.47 -12.37
N VAL A 203 5.36 3.37 -12.50
CA VAL A 203 5.54 4.68 -13.12
C VAL A 203 6.28 5.56 -12.11
N ASN A 204 7.49 5.98 -12.45
CA ASN A 204 8.40 6.71 -11.57
C ASN A 204 8.49 8.18 -11.97
N VAL A 205 8.11 9.09 -11.08
CA VAL A 205 7.94 10.52 -11.38
C VAL A 205 8.63 11.37 -10.33
N PRO A 206 9.87 11.85 -10.56
CA PRO A 206 10.35 13.02 -9.85
C PRO A 206 9.50 14.23 -10.28
N VAL A 207 9.03 15.04 -9.34
CA VAL A 207 8.12 16.16 -9.66
C VAL A 207 8.76 17.15 -10.64
N GLN A 208 10.08 17.28 -10.61
CA GLN A 208 10.86 18.14 -11.51
C GLN A 208 10.83 17.66 -12.98
N GLN A 209 10.60 16.37 -13.22
CA GLN A 209 10.40 15.84 -14.57
C GLN A 209 9.12 16.36 -15.23
N VAL A 210 8.10 16.67 -14.41
CA VAL A 210 6.81 17.19 -14.86
C VAL A 210 6.80 18.71 -14.83
N CYS A 211 7.25 19.32 -13.73
CA CYS A 211 7.37 20.78 -13.58
C CYS A 211 8.80 21.11 -13.13
N ALA A 212 9.63 21.59 -14.03
CA ALA A 212 11.04 21.87 -13.76
C ALA A 212 11.26 22.93 -12.65
N ASP A 213 10.25 23.74 -12.38
CA ASP A 213 10.21 24.76 -11.32
C ASP A 213 9.58 24.26 -10.01
N ALA A 214 9.29 22.97 -9.88
CA ALA A 214 8.73 22.40 -8.65
C ALA A 214 9.85 22.11 -7.65
N HIS A 215 10.07 23.07 -6.73
CA HIS A 215 11.01 22.93 -5.61
C HIS A 215 10.22 22.60 -4.34
N LEU A 216 10.14 21.33 -3.98
CA LEU A 216 9.35 20.84 -2.85
C LEU A 216 10.25 20.16 -1.83
N ALA A 217 10.11 20.52 -0.56
CA ALA A 217 10.64 19.73 0.54
C ALA A 217 9.83 18.45 0.72
N HIS A 218 10.40 17.44 1.36
CA HIS A 218 9.73 16.17 1.68
C HIS A 218 8.34 16.36 2.30
N SER A 219 8.26 17.23 3.30
CA SER A 219 7.02 17.51 4.05
C SER A 219 5.92 18.19 3.21
N GLN A 220 6.29 18.81 2.10
CA GLN A 220 5.35 19.51 1.23
C GLN A 220 4.64 18.59 0.23
N LEU A 221 5.20 17.40 -0.04
CA LEU A 221 4.65 16.47 -1.04
C LEU A 221 3.15 16.21 -0.90
N PRO A 222 2.58 15.89 0.29
CA PRO A 222 1.15 15.62 0.41
C PRO A 222 0.24 16.83 0.22
N GLY A 223 0.77 18.03 0.42
CA GLY A 223 0.00 19.30 0.35
C GLY A 223 0.09 20.03 -0.97
N ASP A 224 1.01 19.66 -1.84
CA ASP A 224 1.29 20.37 -3.09
C ASP A 224 0.24 20.10 -4.17
N ALA A 225 -0.12 21.14 -4.92
CA ALA A 225 -1.14 21.06 -5.96
C ALA A 225 -0.71 20.16 -7.14
N LEU A 226 0.56 20.22 -7.57
CA LEU A 226 1.07 19.32 -8.61
C LEU A 226 0.97 17.87 -8.18
N VAL A 227 1.39 17.55 -6.94
CA VAL A 227 1.34 16.20 -6.38
C VAL A 227 -0.11 15.73 -6.24
N THR A 228 -1.02 16.60 -5.77
CA THR A 228 -2.46 16.29 -5.70
C THR A 228 -3.02 15.96 -7.09
N GLY A 229 -2.69 16.75 -8.12
CA GLY A 229 -3.10 16.48 -9.50
C GLY A 229 -2.56 15.14 -10.04
N LEU A 230 -1.31 14.81 -9.72
CA LEU A 230 -0.72 13.50 -10.03
C LEU A 230 -1.49 12.36 -9.37
N VAL A 231 -1.83 12.51 -8.08
CA VAL A 231 -2.62 11.54 -7.32
C VAL A 231 -4.01 11.36 -7.93
N LEU A 232 -4.75 12.45 -8.18
CA LEU A 232 -6.08 12.41 -8.78
C LEU A 232 -6.06 11.69 -10.14
N ARG A 233 -5.10 12.02 -10.99
CA ARG A 233 -4.93 11.36 -12.28
C ARG A 233 -4.61 9.87 -12.13
N ALA A 234 -3.77 9.51 -11.18
CA ALA A 234 -3.45 8.11 -10.90
C ALA A 234 -4.66 7.33 -10.38
N LEU A 235 -5.53 7.94 -9.58
CA LEU A 235 -6.74 7.30 -9.03
C LEU A 235 -7.91 7.24 -10.01
N GLY A 236 -7.85 7.95 -11.15
CA GLY A 236 -8.87 7.91 -12.19
C GLY A 236 -9.16 6.50 -12.71
N SER A 237 -10.22 6.32 -13.48
CA SER A 237 -10.58 5.04 -14.10
C SER A 237 -9.91 4.79 -15.46
N GLY A 238 -9.27 5.82 -16.03
CA GLY A 238 -8.61 5.76 -17.32
C GLY A 238 -7.28 4.97 -17.29
N PRO A 239 -6.61 4.86 -18.46
CA PRO A 239 -5.28 4.24 -18.55
C PRO A 239 -4.28 4.91 -17.60
N PHE A 240 -3.42 4.10 -17.00
CA PHE A 240 -2.36 4.58 -16.11
C PHE A 240 -1.17 5.07 -16.95
N VAL A 241 -1.18 6.35 -17.31
CA VAL A 241 -0.19 6.95 -18.22
C VAL A 241 0.79 7.80 -17.43
N ALA A 242 2.08 7.67 -17.74
CA ALA A 242 3.11 8.51 -17.15
C ALA A 242 2.90 9.99 -17.55
N PRO A 243 2.90 10.94 -16.59
CA PRO A 243 2.81 12.37 -16.89
C PRO A 243 4.08 12.87 -17.57
N SER A 244 3.95 13.96 -18.30
CA SER A 244 5.04 14.64 -19.02
C SER A 244 5.12 16.13 -18.62
N ALA A 245 6.13 16.84 -19.09
CA ALA A 245 6.26 18.27 -18.87
C ALA A 245 5.09 19.09 -19.44
N ALA A 246 4.40 18.59 -20.46
CA ALA A 246 3.21 19.23 -21.03
C ALA A 246 2.02 19.24 -20.05
N ASP A 247 2.00 18.35 -19.08
CA ASP A 247 0.93 18.20 -18.10
C ASP A 247 1.06 19.15 -16.90
N CYS A 248 2.21 19.82 -16.72
CA CYS A 248 2.55 20.61 -15.54
C CYS A 248 1.43 21.58 -15.10
N ARG A 249 0.98 22.43 -16.04
CA ARG A 249 -0.06 23.43 -15.74
C ARG A 249 -1.40 22.77 -15.37
N THR A 250 -1.81 21.79 -16.15
CA THR A 250 -3.07 21.09 -15.96
C THR A 250 -3.11 20.40 -14.61
N LEU A 251 -2.05 19.69 -14.25
CA LEU A 251 -1.95 18.99 -12.97
C LEU A 251 -2.00 19.95 -11.77
N ARG A 252 -1.33 21.10 -11.86
CA ARG A 252 -1.42 22.13 -10.80
C ARG A 252 -2.84 22.69 -10.64
N VAL A 253 -3.58 22.83 -11.73
CA VAL A 253 -4.97 23.30 -11.69
C VAL A 253 -5.91 22.22 -11.15
N GLU A 254 -5.73 20.96 -11.57
CA GLU A 254 -6.52 19.82 -11.11
C GLU A 254 -6.35 19.55 -9.62
N GLY A 255 -5.19 19.84 -9.05
CA GLY A 255 -4.86 19.58 -7.65
C GLY A 255 -4.98 20.79 -6.70
N ALA A 256 -5.44 21.95 -7.20
CA ALA A 256 -5.55 23.19 -6.40
C ALA A 256 -6.73 23.20 -5.41
#